data_487c77062f9100e252737ab8fdab55c5
#
_entry.id   487c77062f9100e252737ab8fdab55c5
#
_cell.length_a   1.000
_cell.length_b   1.000
_cell.length_c   1.000
_cell.angle_alpha   90.00
_cell.angle_beta   90.00
_cell.angle_gamma   90.00
#
_symmetry.space_group_name_H-M   'P 1'
#
loop_
_entity.id
_entity.type
_entity.pdbx_description
1 polymer ?
#
loop_
_entity_poly.entity_id
_entity_poly.type
_entity_poly.pdbx_seq_one_letter_code
_entity_poly.pdbx_strand_id
1 'polypeptide(L)'
;MALRIFIWIVMILSAVGSVVLLALGNPLWKWGAAIIALCFGVAGVGKALYLKLDTLRGRFHLILSIGALIFCAAIVVGMVSTTPWQIFGLHYLARFIFIVSVALMFVGLMKQGYTLSARDWVVALLLFAALTAIGLWFFYTLYAGATTLMSILVYMSLFIMLEVLAVVQVYLGSSLGVRWTAGALSVMCVTVGDMSMAYFAVSSLPIWETVQYLSWSVLGFIMGVICLLWD
;
A
#
# COMPACT_ATOMS: atom_id res chain seq x y z
N MET A 1 13.88 22.81 1.94
CA MET A 1 12.56 23.48 1.93
C MET A 1 11.91 23.43 0.55
N ALA A 2 12.56 23.93 -0.50
CA ALA A 2 12.00 23.99 -1.87
C ALA A 2 11.49 22.64 -2.40
N LEU A 3 12.26 21.55 -2.27
CA LEU A 3 11.86 20.22 -2.73
C LEU A 3 10.58 19.73 -2.05
N ARG A 4 10.40 19.98 -0.74
CA ARG A 4 9.19 19.58 -0.02
C ARG A 4 7.95 20.31 -0.56
N ILE A 5 8.08 21.63 -0.76
CA ILE A 5 7.00 22.46 -1.32
C ILE A 5 6.65 21.96 -2.73
N PHE A 6 7.67 21.68 -3.55
CA PHE A 6 7.48 21.15 -4.90
C PHE A 6 6.72 19.81 -4.88
N ILE A 7 7.12 18.85 -4.03
CA ILE A 7 6.43 17.56 -3.91
C ILE A 7 4.98 17.77 -3.46
N TRP A 8 4.72 18.65 -2.49
CA TRP A 8 3.38 19.00 -2.06
C TRP A 8 2.50 19.50 -3.20
N ILE A 9 3.01 20.46 -3.97
CA ILE A 9 2.30 21.01 -5.12
C ILE A 9 1.98 19.92 -6.14
N VAL A 10 2.96 19.10 -6.49
CA VAL A 10 2.78 18.01 -7.46
C VAL A 10 1.74 17.00 -6.98
N MET A 11 1.77 16.60 -5.71
CA MET A 11 0.79 15.66 -5.15
C MET A 11 -0.64 16.22 -5.18
N ILE A 12 -0.82 17.48 -4.77
CA ILE A 12 -2.13 18.12 -4.78
C ILE A 12 -2.64 18.26 -6.22
N LEU A 13 -1.81 18.76 -7.14
CA LEU A 13 -2.20 18.92 -8.55
C LEU A 13 -2.52 17.57 -9.19
N SER A 14 -1.79 16.51 -8.86
CA SER A 14 -2.05 15.16 -9.36
C SER A 14 -3.37 14.60 -8.82
N ALA A 15 -3.65 14.81 -7.53
CA ALA A 15 -4.91 14.36 -6.93
C ALA A 15 -6.11 15.11 -7.54
N VAL A 16 -6.05 16.44 -7.60
CA VAL A 16 -7.13 17.28 -8.18
C VAL A 16 -7.27 17.00 -9.66
N GLY A 17 -6.16 16.94 -10.41
CA GLY A 17 -6.15 16.66 -11.84
C GLY A 17 -6.76 15.29 -12.15
N SER A 18 -6.47 14.27 -11.35
CA SER A 18 -7.07 12.93 -11.51
C SER A 18 -8.59 12.96 -11.36
N VAL A 19 -9.09 13.67 -10.34
CA VAL A 19 -10.55 13.78 -10.12
C VAL A 19 -11.23 14.53 -11.28
N VAL A 20 -10.64 15.62 -11.74
CA VAL A 20 -11.17 16.40 -12.87
C VAL A 20 -11.15 15.57 -14.16
N LEU A 21 -10.04 14.92 -14.47
CA LEU A 21 -9.91 14.09 -15.66
C LEU A 21 -10.86 12.88 -15.63
N LEU A 22 -11.05 12.26 -14.45
CA LEU A 22 -12.03 11.19 -14.25
C LEU A 22 -13.45 11.68 -14.54
N ALA A 23 -13.81 12.85 -14.00
CA ALA A 23 -15.13 13.45 -14.23
C ALA A 23 -15.39 13.79 -15.71
N LEU A 24 -14.32 14.10 -16.47
CA LEU A 24 -14.35 14.33 -17.90
C LEU A 24 -14.27 13.04 -18.73
N GLY A 25 -14.19 11.86 -18.13
CA GLY A 25 -14.03 10.58 -18.82
C GLY A 25 -12.68 10.42 -19.53
N ASN A 26 -11.66 11.23 -19.19
CA ASN A 26 -10.36 11.18 -19.84
C ASN A 26 -9.45 10.13 -19.18
N PRO A 27 -8.95 9.10 -19.91
CA PRO A 27 -8.18 7.99 -19.33
C PRO A 27 -6.85 8.42 -18.67
N LEU A 28 -6.35 9.62 -18.93
CA LEU A 28 -5.14 10.15 -18.32
C LEU A 28 -5.26 10.33 -16.80
N TRP A 29 -6.47 10.30 -16.24
CA TRP A 29 -6.66 10.38 -14.78
C TRP A 29 -5.90 9.30 -13.99
N LYS A 30 -5.65 8.14 -14.59
CA LYS A 30 -4.90 7.01 -13.98
C LYS A 30 -3.44 7.37 -13.67
N TRP A 31 -2.84 8.26 -14.45
CA TRP A 31 -1.46 8.72 -14.24
C TRP A 31 -1.27 9.43 -12.91
N GLY A 32 -2.32 10.00 -12.34
CA GLY A 32 -2.25 10.61 -11.02
C GLY A 32 -1.83 9.63 -9.94
N ALA A 33 -2.28 8.37 -9.98
CA ALA A 33 -1.86 7.34 -9.04
C ALA A 33 -0.35 7.08 -9.13
N ALA A 34 0.21 6.98 -10.34
CA ALA A 34 1.64 6.78 -10.55
C ALA A 34 2.45 7.99 -10.06
N ILE A 35 2.02 9.23 -10.37
CA ILE A 35 2.71 10.45 -9.94
C ILE A 35 2.67 10.57 -8.41
N ILE A 36 1.54 10.29 -7.77
CA ILE A 36 1.41 10.32 -6.32
C ILE A 36 2.30 9.25 -5.67
N ALA A 37 2.36 8.04 -6.22
CA ALA A 37 3.24 6.97 -5.74
C ALA A 37 4.73 7.36 -5.89
N LEU A 38 5.11 8.01 -6.99
CA LEU A 38 6.45 8.57 -7.19
C LEU A 38 6.79 9.63 -6.13
N CYS A 39 5.87 10.57 -5.90
CA CYS A 39 6.04 11.62 -4.89
C CYS A 39 6.20 11.02 -3.50
N PHE A 40 5.41 10.00 -3.15
CA PHE A 40 5.56 9.26 -1.91
C PHE A 40 6.96 8.62 -1.80
N GLY A 41 7.41 7.93 -2.85
CA GLY A 41 8.75 7.31 -2.87
C GLY A 41 9.87 8.35 -2.65
N VAL A 42 9.83 9.47 -3.38
CA VAL A 42 10.82 10.55 -3.26
C VAL A 42 10.77 11.22 -1.87
N ALA A 43 9.56 11.52 -1.37
CA ALA A 43 9.38 12.09 -0.03
C ALA A 43 9.93 11.17 1.06
N GLY A 44 9.68 9.87 0.93
CA GLY A 44 10.16 8.87 1.88
C GLY A 44 11.67 8.67 1.86
N VAL A 45 12.34 8.76 0.69
CA VAL A 45 13.81 8.80 0.62
C VAL A 45 14.32 10.03 1.36
N GLY A 46 13.74 11.20 1.12
CA GLY A 46 14.10 12.43 1.84
C GLY A 46 13.92 12.28 3.35
N LYS A 47 12.83 11.65 3.79
CA LYS A 47 12.60 11.34 5.21
C LYS A 47 13.64 10.37 5.77
N ALA A 48 13.99 9.33 5.01
CA ALA A 48 14.99 8.35 5.42
C ALA A 48 16.37 8.99 5.65
N LEU A 49 16.77 9.87 4.74
CA LEU A 49 18.04 10.60 4.85
C LEU A 49 18.03 11.57 6.04
N TYR A 50 16.92 12.26 6.26
CA TYR A 50 16.75 13.16 7.41
C TYR A 50 16.84 12.41 8.75
N LEU A 51 16.23 11.23 8.85
CA LEU A 51 16.25 10.40 10.05
C LEU A 51 17.54 9.61 10.25
N LYS A 52 18.46 9.69 9.30
CA LYS A 52 19.72 8.95 9.19
C LYS A 52 19.53 7.43 8.99
N LEU A 53 20.29 6.86 8.08
CA LEU A 53 20.16 5.45 7.67
C LEU A 53 20.69 4.44 8.69
N ASP A 54 21.44 4.87 9.68
CA ASP A 54 21.88 4.07 10.83
C ASP A 54 20.75 3.81 11.82
N THR A 55 19.70 4.64 11.82
CA THR A 55 18.53 4.48 12.66
C THR A 55 17.52 3.49 12.08
N LEU A 56 16.79 2.79 12.95
CA LEU A 56 15.71 1.90 12.52
C LEU A 56 14.62 2.65 11.74
N ARG A 57 14.29 3.88 12.18
CA ARG A 57 13.29 4.74 11.51
C ARG A 57 13.75 5.14 10.11
N GLY A 58 15.03 5.51 9.95
CA GLY A 58 15.59 5.83 8.64
C GLY A 58 15.56 4.65 7.69
N ARG A 59 15.96 3.46 8.16
CA ARG A 59 15.88 2.21 7.37
C ARG A 59 14.46 1.86 6.98
N PHE A 60 13.50 1.99 7.91
CA PHE A 60 12.08 1.79 7.61
C PHE A 60 11.61 2.68 6.46
N HIS A 61 11.85 4.00 6.56
CA HIS A 61 11.44 4.92 5.50
C HIS A 61 12.15 4.67 4.17
N LEU A 62 13.40 4.23 4.18
CA LEU A 62 14.12 3.87 2.95
C LEU A 62 13.47 2.66 2.26
N ILE A 63 13.24 1.58 3.00
CA ILE A 63 12.65 0.35 2.45
C ILE A 63 11.22 0.61 1.97
N LEU A 64 10.43 1.36 2.74
CA LEU A 64 9.09 1.78 2.36
C LEU A 64 9.10 2.59 1.06
N SER A 65 10.07 3.48 0.89
CA SER A 65 10.22 4.31 -0.32
C SER A 65 10.61 3.49 -1.54
N ILE A 66 11.49 2.50 -1.38
CA ILE A 66 11.84 1.56 -2.46
C ILE A 66 10.56 0.81 -2.88
N GLY A 67 9.76 0.34 -1.93
CA GLY A 67 8.46 -0.27 -2.21
C GLY A 67 7.53 0.65 -3.00
N ALA A 68 7.45 1.94 -2.62
CA ALA A 68 6.64 2.94 -3.31
C ALA A 68 7.11 3.21 -4.75
N LEU A 69 8.42 3.27 -4.98
CA LEU A 69 8.97 3.46 -6.33
C LEU A 69 8.71 2.25 -7.23
N ILE A 70 8.85 1.04 -6.70
CA ILE A 70 8.50 -0.20 -7.43
C ILE A 70 7.00 -0.24 -7.69
N PHE A 71 6.18 0.19 -6.73
CA PHE A 71 4.73 0.29 -6.90
C PHE A 71 4.35 1.30 -7.98
N CYS A 72 5.02 2.45 -8.03
CA CYS A 72 4.89 3.41 -9.15
C CYS A 72 5.20 2.73 -10.49
N ALA A 73 6.31 2.00 -10.59
CA ALA A 73 6.67 1.27 -11.80
C ALA A 73 5.61 0.21 -12.15
N ALA A 74 5.05 -0.50 -11.16
CA ALA A 74 3.96 -1.46 -11.36
C ALA A 74 2.71 -0.80 -11.96
N ILE A 75 2.31 0.37 -11.45
CA ILE A 75 1.18 1.14 -11.97
C ILE A 75 1.44 1.55 -13.44
N VAL A 76 2.63 2.09 -13.74
CA VAL A 76 3.00 2.52 -15.10
C VAL A 76 3.00 1.32 -16.06
N VAL A 77 3.64 0.22 -15.67
CA VAL A 77 3.65 -1.02 -16.47
C VAL A 77 2.24 -1.54 -16.69
N GLY A 78 1.37 -1.49 -15.67
CA GLY A 78 -0.03 -1.89 -15.79
C GLY A 78 -0.84 -1.05 -16.78
N MET A 79 -0.44 0.22 -17.00
CA MET A 79 -1.09 1.09 -17.99
C MET A 79 -0.58 0.91 -19.42
N VAL A 80 0.67 0.48 -19.61
CA VAL A 80 1.31 0.44 -20.93
C VAL A 80 1.61 -0.97 -21.45
N SER A 81 1.63 -1.97 -20.57
CA SER A 81 1.92 -3.36 -20.92
C SER A 81 0.67 -4.22 -20.86
N THR A 82 0.58 -5.16 -21.79
CA THR A 82 -0.44 -6.21 -21.80
C THR A 82 0.07 -7.53 -21.22
N THR A 83 1.32 -7.57 -20.78
CA THR A 83 1.96 -8.80 -20.32
C THR A 83 1.68 -9.03 -18.82
N PRO A 84 0.84 -10.01 -18.44
CA PRO A 84 0.42 -10.20 -17.04
C PRO A 84 1.59 -10.38 -16.07
N TRP A 85 2.65 -11.08 -16.49
CA TRP A 85 3.84 -11.32 -15.68
C TRP A 85 4.54 -10.06 -15.20
N GLN A 86 4.64 -9.05 -16.07
CA GLN A 86 5.29 -7.79 -15.73
C GLN A 86 4.44 -6.99 -14.73
N ILE A 87 3.13 -6.99 -14.93
CA ILE A 87 2.19 -6.29 -14.06
C ILE A 87 2.20 -6.94 -12.67
N PHE A 88 1.90 -8.22 -12.60
CA PHE A 88 1.79 -8.92 -11.31
C PHE A 88 3.13 -9.02 -10.59
N GLY A 89 4.24 -9.31 -11.27
CA GLY A 89 5.55 -9.44 -10.65
C GLY A 89 6.01 -8.19 -9.92
N LEU A 90 5.81 -7.01 -10.50
CA LEU A 90 6.15 -5.74 -9.86
C LEU A 90 5.23 -5.42 -8.68
N HIS A 91 3.93 -5.69 -8.79
CA HIS A 91 3.00 -5.54 -7.67
C HIS A 91 3.36 -6.46 -6.49
N TYR A 92 3.73 -7.72 -6.77
CA TYR A 92 4.20 -8.65 -5.73
C TYR A 92 5.47 -8.17 -5.05
N LEU A 93 6.44 -7.71 -5.83
CA LEU A 93 7.70 -7.21 -5.30
C LEU A 93 7.47 -5.97 -4.41
N ALA A 94 6.65 -5.03 -4.86
CA ALA A 94 6.31 -3.85 -4.07
C ALA A 94 5.66 -4.24 -2.73
N ARG A 95 4.73 -5.19 -2.73
CA ARG A 95 4.07 -5.67 -1.52
C ARG A 95 5.01 -6.38 -0.57
N PHE A 96 5.85 -7.26 -1.10
CA PHE A 96 6.85 -7.92 -0.28
C PHE A 96 7.73 -6.91 0.45
N ILE A 97 8.14 -5.84 -0.23
CA ILE A 97 8.94 -4.77 0.36
C ILE A 97 8.12 -3.99 1.39
N PHE A 98 6.85 -3.72 1.16
CA PHE A 98 5.98 -3.11 2.16
C PHE A 98 5.84 -3.98 3.40
N ILE A 99 5.66 -5.29 3.26
CA ILE A 99 5.62 -6.23 4.39
C ILE A 99 6.92 -6.18 5.19
N VAL A 100 8.07 -6.20 4.52
CA VAL A 100 9.38 -6.10 5.17
C VAL A 100 9.50 -4.78 5.94
N SER A 101 9.06 -3.65 5.36
CA SER A 101 9.11 -2.35 6.04
C SER A 101 8.24 -2.33 7.29
N VAL A 102 7.02 -2.88 7.20
CA VAL A 102 6.09 -2.96 8.33
C VAL A 102 6.59 -3.91 9.41
N ALA A 103 7.20 -5.04 9.04
CA ALA A 103 7.82 -5.98 9.98
C ALA A 103 8.99 -5.35 10.73
N LEU A 104 9.85 -4.59 10.05
CA LEU A 104 10.94 -3.83 10.69
C LEU A 104 10.42 -2.82 11.71
N MET A 105 9.31 -2.18 11.38
CA MET A 105 8.65 -1.24 12.26
C MET A 105 8.13 -1.93 13.52
N PHE A 106 7.48 -3.08 13.36
CA PHE A 106 6.99 -3.90 14.45
C PHE A 106 8.13 -4.34 15.39
N VAL A 107 9.24 -4.84 14.82
CA VAL A 107 10.46 -5.17 15.59
C VAL A 107 10.99 -3.95 16.34
N GLY A 108 10.92 -2.77 15.74
CA GLY A 108 11.32 -1.53 16.38
C GLY A 108 10.48 -1.16 17.59
N LEU A 109 9.17 -1.35 17.49
CA LEU A 109 8.25 -1.12 18.61
C LEU A 109 8.51 -2.09 19.76
N MET A 110 8.70 -3.37 19.46
CA MET A 110 9.04 -4.38 20.45
C MET A 110 10.35 -4.03 21.20
N LYS A 111 11.37 -3.56 20.47
CA LYS A 111 12.63 -3.09 21.08
C LYS A 111 12.47 -1.85 21.96
N GLN A 112 11.43 -1.05 21.77
CA GLN A 112 11.11 0.10 22.60
C GLN A 112 10.27 -0.27 23.84
N GLY A 113 10.06 -1.56 24.08
CA GLY A 113 9.33 -2.05 25.27
C GLY A 113 7.83 -2.18 25.08
N TYR A 114 7.32 -1.99 23.85
CA TYR A 114 5.92 -2.32 23.55
C TYR A 114 5.75 -3.83 23.57
N THR A 115 5.00 -4.34 24.53
CA THR A 115 4.68 -5.76 24.65
C THR A 115 3.21 -5.98 24.29
N LEU A 116 2.96 -6.96 23.45
CA LEU A 116 1.60 -7.41 23.19
C LEU A 116 1.18 -8.35 24.33
N SER A 117 0.03 -8.09 24.93
CA SER A 117 -0.59 -8.99 25.88
C SER A 117 -1.10 -10.26 25.19
N ALA A 118 -1.37 -11.31 25.94
CA ALA A 118 -1.97 -12.53 25.40
C ALA A 118 -3.31 -12.24 24.71
N ARG A 119 -4.10 -11.29 25.22
CA ARG A 119 -5.34 -10.82 24.60
C ARG A 119 -5.11 -10.21 23.22
N ASP A 120 -4.05 -9.41 23.07
CA ASP A 120 -3.73 -8.75 21.80
C ASP A 120 -3.35 -9.79 20.73
N TRP A 121 -2.60 -10.81 21.12
CA TRP A 121 -2.30 -11.95 20.24
C TRP A 121 -3.53 -12.72 19.82
N VAL A 122 -4.46 -12.98 20.74
CA VAL A 122 -5.73 -13.65 20.42
C VAL A 122 -6.54 -12.81 19.41
N VAL A 123 -6.66 -11.49 19.65
CA VAL A 123 -7.35 -10.58 18.73
C VAL A 123 -6.67 -10.57 17.36
N ALA A 124 -5.34 -10.48 17.30
CA ALA A 124 -4.59 -10.50 16.04
C ALA A 124 -4.80 -11.82 15.27
N LEU A 125 -4.78 -12.97 15.95
CA LEU A 125 -5.02 -14.28 15.35
C LEU A 125 -6.46 -14.43 14.84
N LEU A 126 -7.46 -13.95 15.59
CA LEU A 126 -8.86 -13.98 15.14
C LEU A 126 -9.07 -13.10 13.91
N LEU A 127 -8.49 -11.90 13.88
CA LEU A 127 -8.52 -11.03 12.71
C LEU A 127 -7.81 -11.65 11.51
N PHE A 128 -6.65 -12.28 11.73
CA PHE A 128 -5.95 -13.03 10.70
C PHE A 128 -6.81 -14.15 10.12
N ALA A 129 -7.43 -14.96 10.97
CA ALA A 129 -8.31 -16.04 10.54
C ALA A 129 -9.53 -15.53 9.77
N ALA A 130 -10.16 -14.45 10.25
CA ALA A 130 -11.32 -13.85 9.60
C ALA A 130 -10.97 -13.26 8.21
N LEU A 131 -9.87 -12.50 8.13
CA LEU A 131 -9.41 -11.92 6.86
C LEU A 131 -8.96 -13.00 5.88
N THR A 132 -8.32 -14.07 6.39
CA THR A 132 -7.97 -15.25 5.58
C THR A 132 -9.22 -15.91 5.00
N ALA A 133 -10.23 -16.15 5.83
CA ALA A 133 -11.46 -16.77 5.38
C ALA A 133 -12.21 -15.91 4.34
N ILE A 134 -12.32 -14.59 4.57
CA ILE A 134 -12.92 -13.65 3.63
C ILE A 134 -12.14 -13.63 2.32
N GLY A 135 -10.83 -13.54 2.39
CA GLY A 135 -9.98 -13.52 1.23
C GLY A 135 -10.05 -14.83 0.43
N LEU A 136 -9.99 -16.01 1.09
CA LEU A 136 -10.14 -17.31 0.44
C LEU A 136 -11.51 -17.43 -0.24
N TRP A 137 -12.58 -17.04 0.44
CA TRP A 137 -13.92 -17.03 -0.14
C TRP A 137 -13.99 -16.12 -1.37
N PHE A 138 -13.46 -14.93 -1.29
CA PHE A 138 -13.43 -13.95 -2.37
C PHE A 138 -12.67 -14.48 -3.59
N PHE A 139 -11.46 -15.01 -3.39
CA PHE A 139 -10.66 -15.55 -4.49
C PHE A 139 -11.23 -16.86 -5.04
N TYR A 140 -11.79 -17.72 -4.21
CA TYR A 140 -12.45 -18.93 -4.67
C TYR A 140 -13.65 -18.61 -5.57
N THR A 141 -14.46 -17.62 -5.21
CA THR A 141 -15.60 -17.21 -6.02
C THR A 141 -15.22 -16.54 -7.32
N LEU A 142 -14.08 -15.79 -7.35
CA LEU A 142 -13.62 -15.10 -8.54
C LEU A 142 -12.85 -15.99 -9.52
N TYR A 143 -12.08 -16.94 -9.01
CA TYR A 143 -11.12 -17.71 -9.80
C TYR A 143 -11.44 -19.21 -9.83
N ALA A 144 -12.67 -19.60 -9.46
CA ALA A 144 -13.08 -21.00 -9.51
C ALA A 144 -12.94 -21.54 -10.94
N GLY A 145 -11.82 -22.20 -11.21
CA GLY A 145 -11.49 -22.85 -12.49
C GLY A 145 -10.38 -22.21 -13.32
N ALA A 146 -9.80 -21.07 -12.95
CA ALA A 146 -8.87 -20.34 -13.81
C ALA A 146 -7.38 -20.39 -13.38
N THR A 147 -7.07 -20.77 -12.12
CA THR A 147 -5.69 -20.75 -11.60
C THR A 147 -5.40 -21.93 -10.70
N THR A 148 -4.12 -22.32 -10.62
CA THR A 148 -3.70 -23.35 -9.67
C THR A 148 -3.90 -22.83 -8.24
N LEU A 149 -4.41 -23.71 -7.36
CA LEU A 149 -4.61 -23.42 -5.93
C LEU A 149 -3.36 -22.79 -5.29
N MET A 150 -2.17 -23.18 -5.74
CA MET A 150 -0.89 -22.71 -5.24
C MET A 150 -0.66 -21.22 -5.52
N SER A 151 -0.99 -20.72 -6.72
CA SER A 151 -0.84 -19.28 -7.03
C SER A 151 -1.82 -18.43 -6.24
N ILE A 152 -3.03 -18.93 -6.00
CA ILE A 152 -4.01 -18.28 -5.13
C ILE A 152 -3.50 -18.20 -3.70
N LEU A 153 -2.99 -19.30 -3.15
CA LEU A 153 -2.48 -19.35 -1.77
C LEU A 153 -1.29 -18.40 -1.56
N VAL A 154 -0.33 -18.38 -2.49
CA VAL A 154 0.82 -17.45 -2.39
C VAL A 154 0.36 -16.00 -2.46
N TYR A 155 -0.52 -15.68 -3.40
CA TYR A 155 -1.05 -14.34 -3.54
C TYR A 155 -1.76 -13.88 -2.28
N MET A 156 -2.61 -14.74 -1.73
CA MET A 156 -3.38 -14.46 -0.54
C MET A 156 -2.55 -14.35 0.71
N SER A 157 -1.54 -15.20 0.89
CA SER A 157 -0.68 -15.15 2.08
C SER A 157 0.02 -13.80 2.22
N LEU A 158 0.45 -13.20 1.11
CA LEU A 158 1.06 -11.87 1.10
C LEU A 158 0.04 -10.77 1.47
N PHE A 159 -1.19 -10.87 0.94
CA PHE A 159 -2.26 -9.94 1.28
C PHE A 159 -2.64 -9.98 2.74
N ILE A 160 -2.91 -11.18 3.22
CA ILE A 160 -3.35 -11.41 4.60
C ILE A 160 -2.27 -10.96 5.58
N MET A 161 -1.00 -11.24 5.28
CA MET A 161 0.09 -10.80 6.12
C MET A 161 0.20 -9.27 6.18
N LEU A 162 0.01 -8.57 5.05
CA LEU A 162 -0.02 -7.12 5.02
C LEU A 162 -1.20 -6.55 5.82
N GLU A 163 -2.38 -7.13 5.66
CA GLU A 163 -3.59 -6.74 6.38
C GLU A 163 -3.45 -6.92 7.89
N VAL A 164 -2.97 -8.09 8.32
CA VAL A 164 -2.78 -8.37 9.74
C VAL A 164 -1.78 -7.40 10.35
N LEU A 165 -0.67 -7.16 9.68
CA LEU A 165 0.32 -6.20 10.15
C LEU A 165 -0.26 -4.77 10.20
N ALA A 166 -1.09 -4.38 9.22
CA ALA A 166 -1.77 -3.09 9.23
C ALA A 166 -2.77 -2.98 10.39
N VAL A 167 -3.58 -4.01 10.63
CA VAL A 167 -4.56 -4.04 11.72
C VAL A 167 -3.86 -4.03 13.09
N VAL A 168 -2.80 -4.81 13.27
CA VAL A 168 -1.99 -4.79 14.50
C VAL A 168 -1.37 -3.41 14.71
N GLN A 169 -0.91 -2.75 13.65
CA GLN A 169 -0.40 -1.38 13.74
C GLN A 169 -1.49 -0.37 14.09
N VAL A 170 -2.71 -0.50 13.56
CA VAL A 170 -3.85 0.35 13.97
C VAL A 170 -4.14 0.16 15.45
N TYR A 171 -4.16 -1.08 15.92
CA TYR A 171 -4.42 -1.41 17.30
C TYR A 171 -3.35 -0.84 18.26
N LEU A 172 -2.07 -1.02 17.91
CA LEU A 172 -0.95 -0.42 18.66
C LEU A 172 -0.86 1.09 18.42
N GLY A 173 -1.25 1.54 17.26
CA GLY A 173 -1.13 2.92 16.81
C GLY A 173 -2.09 3.88 17.52
N SER A 174 -3.18 3.39 18.09
CA SER A 174 -4.07 4.21 18.93
C SER A 174 -3.32 4.81 20.12
N SER A 175 -2.26 4.14 20.58
CA SER A 175 -1.34 4.63 21.62
C SER A 175 -0.16 5.45 21.08
N LEU A 176 0.13 5.37 19.76
CA LEU A 176 1.30 5.97 19.12
C LEU A 176 0.99 7.28 18.38
N GLY A 177 -0.29 7.62 18.24
CA GLY A 177 -0.76 8.88 17.67
C GLY A 177 -1.29 8.79 16.24
N VAL A 178 -1.96 9.87 15.83
CA VAL A 178 -2.75 9.97 14.58
C VAL A 178 -1.95 9.62 13.32
N ARG A 179 -0.66 9.97 13.24
CA ARG A 179 0.19 9.69 12.08
C ARG A 179 0.36 8.19 11.83
N TRP A 180 0.49 7.42 12.91
CA TRP A 180 0.61 5.96 12.85
C TRP A 180 -0.69 5.32 12.39
N THR A 181 -1.79 5.75 12.98
CA THR A 181 -3.12 5.27 12.59
C THR A 181 -3.41 5.58 11.13
N ALA A 182 -3.12 6.80 10.67
CA ALA A 182 -3.29 7.19 9.27
C ALA A 182 -2.40 6.35 8.33
N GLY A 183 -1.13 6.09 8.70
CA GLY A 183 -0.24 5.23 7.93
C GLY A 183 -0.76 3.81 7.81
N ALA A 184 -1.21 3.22 8.91
CA ALA A 184 -1.75 1.87 8.92
C ALA A 184 -3.06 1.76 8.11
N LEU A 185 -3.97 2.72 8.26
CA LEU A 185 -5.20 2.76 7.46
C LEU A 185 -4.91 2.94 5.96
N SER A 186 -3.88 3.73 5.62
CA SER A 186 -3.51 3.91 4.21
C SER A 186 -2.99 2.61 3.58
N VAL A 187 -2.33 1.74 4.35
CA VAL A 187 -1.89 0.41 3.86
C VAL A 187 -3.10 -0.45 3.51
N MET A 188 -4.21 -0.35 4.24
CA MET A 188 -5.45 -1.07 3.89
C MET A 188 -6.00 -0.65 2.52
N CYS A 189 -5.73 0.57 2.06
CA CYS A 189 -6.11 1.00 0.72
C CYS A 189 -5.38 0.20 -0.39
N VAL A 190 -4.19 -0.36 -0.11
CA VAL A 190 -3.50 -1.26 -1.07
C VAL A 190 -4.37 -2.47 -1.34
N THR A 191 -4.85 -3.10 -0.30
CA THR A 191 -5.69 -4.30 -0.41
C THR A 191 -6.97 -4.02 -1.17
N VAL A 192 -7.67 -2.92 -0.86
CA VAL A 192 -8.87 -2.52 -1.60
C VAL A 192 -8.56 -2.31 -3.08
N GLY A 193 -7.46 -1.62 -3.40
CA GLY A 193 -7.02 -1.39 -4.78
C GLY A 193 -6.70 -2.69 -5.52
N ASP A 194 -6.02 -3.59 -4.85
CA ASP A 194 -5.59 -4.86 -5.44
C ASP A 194 -6.73 -5.87 -5.58
N MET A 195 -7.64 -5.93 -4.62
CA MET A 195 -8.88 -6.69 -4.77
C MET A 195 -9.72 -6.16 -5.93
N SER A 196 -9.80 -4.84 -6.07
CA SER A 196 -10.49 -4.20 -7.19
C SER A 196 -9.82 -4.51 -8.53
N MET A 197 -8.48 -4.55 -8.59
CA MET A 197 -7.73 -4.98 -9.77
C MET A 197 -8.07 -6.42 -10.15
N ALA A 198 -8.09 -7.34 -9.19
CA ALA A 198 -8.43 -8.73 -9.42
C ALA A 198 -9.89 -8.88 -9.91
N TYR A 199 -10.80 -8.12 -9.30
CA TYR A 199 -12.20 -8.13 -9.70
C TYR A 199 -12.43 -7.52 -11.09
N PHE A 200 -11.72 -6.47 -11.42
CA PHE A 200 -11.74 -5.86 -12.75
C PHE A 200 -11.26 -6.84 -13.82
N ALA A 201 -10.19 -7.57 -13.56
CA ALA A 201 -9.64 -8.56 -14.49
C ALA A 201 -10.66 -9.66 -14.88
N VAL A 202 -11.60 -9.99 -13.97
CA VAL A 202 -12.63 -11.01 -14.22
C VAL A 202 -13.93 -10.41 -14.75
N SER A 203 -14.38 -9.30 -14.16
CA SER A 203 -15.70 -8.70 -14.47
C SER A 203 -15.67 -7.71 -15.63
N SER A 204 -14.49 -7.15 -15.94
CA SER A 204 -14.30 -6.05 -16.92
C SER A 204 -15.17 -4.81 -16.63
N LEU A 205 -15.71 -4.66 -15.43
CA LEU A 205 -16.56 -3.53 -15.05
C LEU A 205 -15.70 -2.31 -14.69
N PRO A 206 -15.86 -1.16 -15.40
CA PRO A 206 -14.99 0.02 -15.24
C PRO A 206 -14.97 0.60 -13.81
N ILE A 207 -16.03 0.35 -13.01
CA ILE A 207 -16.09 0.81 -11.62
C ILE A 207 -14.94 0.24 -10.79
N TRP A 208 -14.56 -1.03 -11.00
CA TRP A 208 -13.49 -1.67 -10.26
C TRP A 208 -12.11 -1.12 -10.61
N GLU A 209 -11.90 -0.77 -11.87
CA GLU A 209 -10.69 -0.05 -12.29
C GLU A 209 -10.61 1.31 -11.60
N THR A 210 -11.72 2.03 -11.53
CA THR A 210 -11.79 3.32 -10.84
C THR A 210 -11.47 3.18 -9.34
N VAL A 211 -12.07 2.21 -8.66
CA VAL A 211 -11.79 1.93 -7.24
C VAL A 211 -10.33 1.57 -7.03
N GLN A 212 -9.74 0.76 -7.89
CA GLN A 212 -8.33 0.37 -7.86
C GLN A 212 -7.41 1.59 -7.83
N TYR A 213 -7.47 2.44 -8.86
CA TYR A 213 -6.56 3.59 -8.98
C TYR A 213 -6.82 4.66 -7.92
N LEU A 214 -8.08 4.90 -7.53
CA LEU A 214 -8.40 5.82 -6.44
C LEU A 214 -7.84 5.33 -5.10
N SER A 215 -7.99 4.05 -4.78
CA SER A 215 -7.43 3.47 -3.55
C SER A 215 -5.92 3.61 -3.50
N TRP A 216 -5.23 3.34 -4.60
CA TRP A 216 -3.78 3.52 -4.70
C TRP A 216 -3.36 4.98 -4.59
N SER A 217 -4.15 5.90 -5.14
CA SER A 217 -3.89 7.34 -5.01
C SER A 217 -4.05 7.81 -3.57
N VAL A 218 -5.08 7.37 -2.88
CA VAL A 218 -5.30 7.69 -1.45
C VAL A 218 -4.15 7.16 -0.59
N LEU A 219 -3.73 5.90 -0.79
CA LEU A 219 -2.56 5.35 -0.10
C LEU A 219 -1.33 6.24 -0.30
N GLY A 220 -0.97 6.47 -1.57
CA GLY A 220 0.24 7.20 -1.91
C GLY A 220 0.21 8.63 -1.39
N PHE A 221 -0.95 9.28 -1.43
CA PHE A 221 -1.14 10.64 -0.91
C PHE A 221 -0.94 10.69 0.61
N ILE A 222 -1.64 9.86 1.37
CA ILE A 222 -1.52 9.83 2.84
C ILE A 222 -0.08 9.52 3.27
N MET A 223 0.54 8.50 2.68
CA MET A 223 1.91 8.11 3.01
C MET A 223 2.93 9.18 2.59
N GLY A 224 2.72 9.82 1.44
CA GLY A 224 3.54 10.94 1.00
C GLY A 224 3.47 12.11 1.96
N VAL A 225 2.27 12.47 2.41
CA VAL A 225 2.05 13.50 3.44
C VAL A 225 2.79 13.16 4.73
N ILE A 226 2.66 11.93 5.22
CA ILE A 226 3.35 11.47 6.43
C ILE A 226 4.87 11.59 6.27
N CYS A 227 5.41 11.23 5.10
CA CYS A 227 6.83 11.36 4.83
C CYS A 227 7.30 12.82 4.71
N LEU A 228 6.45 13.73 4.22
CA LEU A 228 6.76 15.16 4.11
C LEU A 228 6.70 15.90 5.45
N LEU A 229 5.92 15.39 6.41
CA LEU A 229 5.89 15.90 7.77
C LEU A 229 7.13 15.41 8.54
N TRP A 230 8.22 16.17 8.45
CA TRP A 230 9.50 15.85 9.08
C TRP A 230 9.53 16.40 10.51
N ASP A 231 9.15 15.58 11.45
CA ASP A 231 9.37 15.88 12.87
C ASP A 231 10.00 14.69 13.57
#